data_e4bfb83e4a9a214481ed928d32669d5e
#
_entry.id   e4bfb83e4a9a214481ed928d32669d5e
#
_cell.length_a   1.000
_cell.length_b   1.000
_cell.length_c   1.000
_cell.angle_alpha   90.00
_cell.angle_beta   90.00
_cell.angle_gamma   90.00
#
_symmetry.space_group_name_H-M   'P 1'
#
loop_
_entity.id
_entity.type
_entity.pdbx_description
1 polymer ?
#
loop_
_entity_poly.entity_id
_entity_poly.type
_entity_poly.pdbx_seq_one_letter_code
_entity_poly.pdbx_strand_id
1 'polypeptide(L)' 'MKDNLYYKAAVTHFQAKADEARAVLDTFFNNSVGIGEHSKILDEVAHWTKVLSEAEECIETLEVYASEEEV' A
#
# COMPACT_ATOMS: atom_id res chain seq x y z
N MET A 1 9.60 16.03 13.86
CA MET A 1 8.65 15.64 12.80
C MET A 1 7.95 14.31 13.09
N LYS A 2 8.69 13.28 13.46
CA LYS A 2 8.09 11.94 13.67
C LYS A 2 7.06 11.87 14.78
N ASP A 3 7.11 12.79 15.74
CA ASP A 3 6.12 12.86 16.81
C ASP A 3 4.86 13.63 16.42
N ASN A 4 4.88 14.28 15.26
CA ASN A 4 3.74 15.06 14.79
C ASN A 4 2.57 14.13 14.48
N LEU A 5 1.37 14.50 14.93
CA LEU A 5 0.18 13.68 14.75
C LEU A 5 -0.22 13.52 13.28
N TYR A 6 -0.03 14.55 12.47
CA TYR A 6 -0.31 14.45 11.04
C TYR A 6 0.65 13.50 10.35
N TYR A 7 1.93 13.51 10.74
CA TYR A 7 2.90 12.57 10.21
C TYR A 7 2.48 11.13 10.53
N LYS A 8 2.16 10.87 11.79
CA LYS A 8 1.74 9.53 12.22
C LYS A 8 0.48 9.08 11.49
N ALA A 9 -0.49 9.98 11.36
CA ALA A 9 -1.73 9.66 10.67
C ALA A 9 -1.48 9.36 9.19
N ALA A 10 -0.60 10.11 8.53
CA ALA A 10 -0.29 9.89 7.13
C ALA A 10 0.39 8.54 6.93
N VAL A 11 1.37 8.21 7.77
CA VAL A 11 2.06 6.91 7.68
C VAL A 11 1.05 5.77 7.90
N THR A 12 0.21 5.90 8.92
CA THR A 12 -0.81 4.89 9.21
C THR A 12 -1.78 4.72 8.04
N HIS A 13 -2.17 5.82 7.43
CA HIS A 13 -3.06 5.80 6.27
C HIS A 13 -2.46 4.97 5.12
N PHE A 14 -1.21 5.25 4.77
CA PHE A 14 -0.57 4.53 3.67
C PHE A 14 -0.21 3.10 4.07
N GLN A 15 0.11 2.86 5.34
CA GLN A 15 0.36 1.50 5.81
C GLN A 15 -0.90 0.64 5.67
N ALA A 16 -2.06 1.21 6.01
CA ALA A 16 -3.33 0.50 5.85
C ALA A 16 -3.61 0.17 4.38
N LYS A 17 -3.30 1.11 3.47
CA LYS A 17 -3.45 0.88 2.04
C LYS A 17 -2.52 -0.23 1.54
N ALA A 18 -1.28 -0.23 2.01
CA ALA A 18 -0.33 -1.28 1.66
C ALA A 18 -0.79 -2.64 2.16
N ASP A 19 -1.28 -2.70 3.38
CA ASP A 19 -1.76 -3.95 3.97
C ASP A 19 -2.98 -4.48 3.22
N GLU A 20 -3.90 -3.61 2.85
CA GLU A 20 -5.06 -3.99 2.05
C GLU A 20 -4.62 -4.56 0.70
N ALA A 21 -3.72 -3.86 0.03
CA ALA A 21 -3.24 -4.32 -1.28
C ALA A 21 -2.54 -5.67 -1.18
N ARG A 22 -1.72 -5.88 -0.15
CA ARG A 22 -1.05 -7.17 0.05
C ARG A 22 -2.06 -8.29 0.28
N ALA A 23 -3.09 -8.03 1.07
CA ALA A 23 -4.12 -9.04 1.34
C ALA A 23 -4.86 -9.43 0.06
N VAL A 24 -5.20 -8.43 -0.77
CA VAL A 24 -5.89 -8.70 -2.03
C VAL A 24 -4.99 -9.47 -2.99
N LEU A 25 -3.74 -9.04 -3.15
CA LEU A 25 -2.79 -9.71 -4.04
C LEU A 25 -2.54 -11.15 -3.59
N ASP A 26 -2.43 -11.35 -2.27
CA ASP A 26 -2.25 -12.69 -1.73
C ASP A 26 -3.41 -13.60 -2.10
N THR A 27 -4.63 -13.07 -2.04
CA THR A 27 -5.82 -13.83 -2.43
C THR A 27 -5.75 -14.23 -3.91
N PHE A 28 -5.37 -13.32 -4.79
CA PHE A 28 -5.28 -13.63 -6.21
C PHE A 28 -4.18 -14.64 -6.53
N PHE A 29 -3.04 -14.54 -5.87
CA PHE A 29 -1.91 -15.42 -6.18
C PHE A 29 -1.94 -16.76 -5.44
N ASN A 30 -2.51 -16.81 -4.26
CA ASN A 30 -2.43 -17.98 -3.41
C ASN A 30 -3.75 -18.66 -3.10
N ASN A 31 -4.87 -18.02 -3.41
CA ASN A 31 -6.19 -18.58 -3.09
C ASN A 31 -7.24 -18.06 -4.07
N SER A 32 -7.08 -18.43 -5.33
CA SER A 32 -7.94 -17.94 -6.40
C SER A 32 -9.24 -18.71 -6.56
N VAL A 33 -9.50 -19.70 -5.72
CA VAL A 33 -10.66 -20.60 -5.87
C VAL A 33 -12.00 -19.87 -5.88
N GLY A 34 -12.12 -18.77 -5.14
CA GLY A 34 -13.35 -18.02 -5.08
C GLY A 34 -13.48 -16.89 -6.11
N ILE A 35 -12.51 -16.76 -7.00
CA ILE A 35 -12.50 -15.68 -7.99
C ILE A 35 -13.24 -16.15 -9.23
N GLY A 36 -14.41 -15.56 -9.48
CA GLY A 36 -15.32 -16.05 -10.48
C GLY A 36 -15.04 -15.66 -11.92
N GLU A 37 -14.34 -14.56 -12.15
CA GLU A 37 -14.13 -14.05 -13.51
C GLU A 37 -12.66 -13.95 -13.88
N HIS A 38 -12.25 -14.84 -14.75
CA HIS A 38 -10.85 -14.90 -15.19
C HIS A 38 -10.40 -13.69 -16.00
N SER A 39 -11.32 -13.11 -16.77
CA SER A 39 -10.97 -12.01 -17.66
C SER A 39 -10.59 -10.72 -16.92
N LYS A 40 -10.97 -10.60 -15.67
CA LYS A 40 -10.68 -9.40 -14.87
C LYS A 40 -9.54 -9.57 -13.87
N ILE A 41 -9.00 -10.77 -13.74
CA ILE A 41 -7.95 -11.03 -12.76
C ILE A 41 -6.72 -10.19 -13.04
N LEU A 42 -6.30 -10.10 -14.29
CA LEU A 42 -5.12 -9.32 -14.63
C LEU A 42 -5.32 -7.83 -14.32
N ASP A 43 -6.49 -7.29 -14.62
CA ASP A 43 -6.78 -5.90 -14.32
C ASP A 43 -6.76 -5.63 -12.82
N GLU A 44 -7.30 -6.54 -12.03
CA GLU A 44 -7.31 -6.41 -10.58
C GLU A 44 -5.91 -6.52 -10.00
N VAL A 45 -5.12 -7.48 -10.48
CA VAL A 45 -3.73 -7.62 -10.04
C VAL A 45 -2.94 -6.35 -10.37
N ALA A 46 -3.11 -5.82 -11.58
CA ALA A 46 -2.42 -4.61 -11.99
C ALA A 46 -2.82 -3.42 -11.10
N HIS A 47 -4.12 -3.29 -10.82
CA HIS A 47 -4.62 -2.21 -9.96
C HIS A 47 -4.00 -2.27 -8.57
N TRP A 48 -4.07 -3.45 -7.94
CA TRP A 48 -3.60 -3.58 -6.56
C TRP A 48 -2.08 -3.52 -6.43
N THR A 49 -1.37 -3.93 -7.49
CA THR A 49 0.08 -3.74 -7.55
C THR A 49 0.42 -2.25 -7.51
N LYS A 50 -0.32 -1.43 -8.26
CA LYS A 50 -0.11 0.01 -8.25
C LYS A 50 -0.45 0.63 -6.90
N VAL A 51 -1.55 0.20 -6.29
CA VAL A 51 -1.92 0.67 -4.96
C VAL A 51 -0.81 0.38 -3.96
N LEU A 52 -0.27 -0.84 -3.97
CA LEU A 52 0.81 -1.22 -3.07
C LEU A 52 2.07 -0.38 -3.32
N SER A 53 2.48 -0.28 -4.56
CA SER A 53 3.67 0.46 -4.95
C SER A 53 3.56 1.93 -4.53
N GLU A 54 2.43 2.56 -4.80
CA GLU A 54 2.21 3.96 -4.42
C GLU A 54 2.21 4.15 -2.91
N ALA A 55 1.59 3.24 -2.18
CA ALA A 55 1.54 3.34 -0.72
C ALA A 55 2.95 3.21 -0.12
N GLU A 56 3.73 2.25 -0.59
CA GLU A 56 5.11 2.07 -0.12
C GLU A 56 5.98 3.27 -0.44
N GLU A 57 5.82 3.81 -1.63
CA GLU A 57 6.56 4.99 -2.06
C GLU A 57 6.19 6.21 -1.22
N CYS A 58 4.91 6.37 -0.90
CA CYS A 58 4.47 7.48 -0.06
C CYS A 58 5.03 7.38 1.35
N ILE A 59 5.09 6.19 1.92
CA ILE A 59 5.69 5.98 3.24
C ILE A 59 7.17 6.37 3.21
N GLU A 60 7.90 5.90 2.19
CA GLU A 60 9.30 6.24 2.04
C GLU A 60 9.51 7.75 1.92
N THR A 61 8.68 8.40 1.13
CA THR A 61 8.75 9.86 0.96
C THR A 61 8.55 10.57 2.29
N LEU A 62 7.56 10.13 3.08
CA LEU A 62 7.31 10.72 4.39
C LEU A 62 8.48 10.50 5.34
N GLU A 63 9.07 9.33 5.31
CA GLU A 63 10.22 9.02 6.17
C GLU A 63 11.44 9.86 5.82
N VAL A 64 11.70 10.04 4.53
CA VAL A 64 12.80 10.89 4.07
C VAL A 64 12.56 12.34 4.47
N TYR A 65 11.34 12.82 4.26
CA TYR A 65 10.99 14.19 4.64
C TYR A 65 11.17 14.42 6.13
N ALA A 66 10.71 13.50 6.95
CA ALA A 66 10.85 13.59 8.39
C ALA A 66 12.32 13.59 8.82
N SER A 67 13.16 12.79 8.18
CA SER A 67 14.60 12.76 8.46
C SER A 67 15.28 14.09 8.11
N GLU A 68 14.91 14.68 6.99
CA GLU A 68 15.47 15.98 6.59
C GLU A 68 15.10 17.07 7.57
N GLU A 69 13.87 17.03 8.11
CA GLU A 69 13.41 18.01 9.08
C GLU A 69 14.10 17.87 10.43
N GLU A 70 14.60 16.70 10.75
CA GLU A 70 15.28 16.43 12.01
C GLU A 70 16.76 16.85 12.00
N VAL A 71 17.30 17.15 10.85
CA VAL A 71 18.68 17.62 10.71
C VAL A 71 18.73 19.13 10.93
#